data_e42b832a317d673fb8367a506685c228
#
_entry.id   e42b832a317d673fb8367a506685c228
#
_cell.length_a   1.000
_cell.length_b   1.000
_cell.length_c   1.000
_cell.angle_alpha   90.00
_cell.angle_beta   90.00
_cell.angle_gamma   90.00
#
_symmetry.space_group_name_H-M   'P 1'
#
loop_
_entity.id
_entity.type
_entity.pdbx_description
1 polymer ?
#
loop_
_entity_poly.entity_id
_entity_poly.type
_entity_poly.pdbx_seq_one_letter_code
_entity_poly.pdbx_strand_id
1 'polypeptide(L)'
;MSKRDVLVLGAARSAIGSFGGALSEIEPADLAGTVMKEAVKRSGVDPKAINYVTVGNTIPTESRFAYVARVAAIQAGLPMESVAMSVNRLCSSGLQGIVTTAQNILLGDCDYGIGGGVEVMSRGGYLSQAMRTGARMGDTKLIDTMVATLTDPFGVGHMGVTAENLASKWGISREQQDQLAVDSHRKAAAAITEGRFKSQIVPIVRQTKKGDVSFDTDEHVKAGTTLETLAKMRPAFKKEGGSVTAGNASGINDGAAFFVLADAAVAAAAGHKPLARLASYAVAGVSNEIMGEGPIPATKLALKKGGFTLDQMDVIESNEAFAAQAIAVARGLEFDMSKVNPNGGAIALGHPIGCSGAFLATKAIYELHRIGGRYALVTMCIGGGQGIAAIFERL
;
A
#
# COMPACT_ATOMS: atom_id res chain seq x y z
N MET A 1 -22.61 11.05 23.36
CA MET A 1 -21.70 9.92 23.10
C MET A 1 -20.29 10.35 23.44
N SER A 2 -19.55 9.58 24.25
CA SER A 2 -18.13 9.85 24.50
C SER A 2 -17.37 9.82 23.16
N LYS A 3 -16.38 10.70 22.98
CA LYS A 3 -15.55 10.74 21.78
C LYS A 3 -14.75 9.44 21.71
N ARG A 4 -15.04 8.56 20.73
CA ARG A 4 -14.27 7.34 20.49
C ARG A 4 -12.92 7.68 19.88
N ASP A 5 -11.91 6.88 20.19
CA ASP A 5 -10.57 6.96 19.62
C ASP A 5 -10.20 5.58 19.05
N VAL A 6 -9.37 5.50 18.02
CA VAL A 6 -9.05 4.24 17.35
C VAL A 6 -7.60 3.85 17.57
N LEU A 7 -7.41 2.68 18.18
CA LEU A 7 -6.11 2.10 18.46
C LEU A 7 -5.79 0.99 17.45
N VAL A 8 -4.52 0.86 17.13
CA VAL A 8 -3.93 -0.27 16.41
C VAL A 8 -3.40 -1.25 17.45
N LEU A 9 -3.97 -2.45 17.52
CA LEU A 9 -3.56 -3.48 18.47
C LEU A 9 -2.59 -4.50 17.85
N GLY A 10 -2.69 -4.71 16.54
CA GLY A 10 -1.81 -5.63 15.82
C GLY A 10 -1.69 -5.25 14.36
N ALA A 11 -0.52 -5.49 13.79
CA ALA A 11 -0.23 -5.29 12.38
C ALA A 11 0.70 -6.38 11.86
N ALA A 12 0.45 -6.82 10.63
CA ALA A 12 1.27 -7.81 9.95
C ALA A 12 1.22 -7.59 8.43
N ARG A 13 2.29 -7.99 7.74
CA ARG A 13 2.35 -8.00 6.28
C ARG A 13 3.05 -9.24 5.74
N SER A 14 2.77 -9.62 4.51
CA SER A 14 3.65 -10.53 3.78
C SER A 14 4.95 -9.81 3.40
N ALA A 15 5.99 -10.56 3.04
CA ALA A 15 7.01 -10.01 2.16
C ALA A 15 6.37 -9.62 0.81
N ILE A 16 6.96 -8.66 0.10
CA ILE A 16 6.47 -8.21 -1.19
C ILE A 16 7.11 -9.03 -2.30
N GLY A 17 6.26 -9.69 -3.10
CA GLY A 17 6.66 -10.49 -4.26
C GLY A 17 6.86 -9.63 -5.50
N SER A 18 7.76 -10.06 -6.37
CA SER A 18 7.92 -9.52 -7.72
C SER A 18 6.85 -10.06 -8.67
N PHE A 19 6.63 -9.37 -9.79
CA PHE A 19 5.75 -9.86 -10.84
C PHE A 19 6.19 -11.23 -11.37
N GLY A 20 5.30 -12.21 -11.35
CA GLY A 20 5.60 -13.60 -11.68
C GLY A 20 6.50 -14.31 -10.65
N GLY A 21 6.75 -13.68 -9.48
CA GLY A 21 7.63 -14.18 -8.43
C GLY A 21 6.95 -15.10 -7.42
N ALA A 22 7.45 -15.03 -6.18
CA ALA A 22 7.11 -16.00 -5.13
C ALA A 22 5.61 -16.05 -4.77
N LEU A 23 4.86 -14.97 -4.88
CA LEU A 23 3.43 -14.93 -4.53
C LEU A 23 2.47 -15.10 -5.72
N SER A 24 2.99 -15.20 -6.95
CA SER A 24 2.21 -15.15 -8.18
C SER A 24 1.10 -16.21 -8.32
N GLU A 25 1.26 -17.37 -7.68
CA GLU A 25 0.28 -18.46 -7.74
C GLU A 25 -0.72 -18.46 -6.57
N ILE A 26 -0.53 -17.57 -5.57
CA ILE A 26 -1.39 -17.53 -4.39
C ILE A 26 -2.60 -16.65 -4.69
N GLU A 27 -3.80 -17.17 -4.42
CA GLU A 27 -5.02 -16.37 -4.58
C GLU A 27 -5.08 -15.24 -3.53
N PRO A 28 -5.52 -14.03 -3.90
CA PRO A 28 -5.56 -12.89 -2.97
C PRO A 28 -6.31 -13.18 -1.67
N ALA A 29 -7.42 -13.91 -1.72
CA ALA A 29 -8.17 -14.25 -0.52
C ALA A 29 -7.36 -15.12 0.44
N ASP A 30 -6.57 -16.06 -0.07
CA ASP A 30 -5.77 -16.98 0.74
C ASP A 30 -4.55 -16.27 1.35
N LEU A 31 -3.90 -15.39 0.57
CA LEU A 31 -2.82 -14.53 1.06
C LEU A 31 -3.33 -13.59 2.15
N ALA A 32 -4.47 -12.94 1.92
CA ALA A 32 -5.11 -12.05 2.87
C ALA A 32 -5.49 -12.77 4.17
N GLY A 33 -6.11 -13.95 4.08
CA GLY A 33 -6.49 -14.76 5.24
C GLY A 33 -5.30 -15.14 6.11
N THR A 34 -4.18 -15.52 5.47
CA THR A 34 -2.93 -15.87 6.18
C THR A 34 -2.36 -14.67 6.95
N VAL A 35 -2.24 -13.50 6.30
CA VAL A 35 -1.69 -12.30 6.94
C VAL A 35 -2.64 -11.74 8.00
N MET A 36 -3.94 -11.74 7.72
CA MET A 36 -4.98 -11.31 8.65
C MET A 36 -4.98 -12.16 9.93
N LYS A 37 -4.88 -13.49 9.80
CA LYS A 37 -4.78 -14.43 10.93
C LYS A 37 -3.60 -14.09 11.85
N GLU A 38 -2.45 -13.78 11.27
CA GLU A 38 -1.27 -13.38 12.05
C GLU A 38 -1.46 -12.00 12.71
N ALA A 39 -2.09 -11.03 12.02
CA ALA A 39 -2.41 -9.73 12.63
C ALA A 39 -3.33 -9.90 13.85
N VAL A 40 -4.35 -10.77 13.76
CA VAL A 40 -5.23 -11.12 14.89
C VAL A 40 -4.43 -11.74 16.03
N LYS A 41 -3.58 -12.72 15.75
CA LYS A 41 -2.71 -13.35 16.76
C LYS A 41 -1.83 -12.32 17.47
N ARG A 42 -1.20 -11.40 16.74
CA ARG A 42 -0.34 -10.35 17.31
C ARG A 42 -1.09 -9.35 18.18
N SER A 43 -2.35 -9.09 17.85
CA SER A 43 -3.20 -8.16 18.62
C SER A 43 -3.61 -8.69 19.99
N GLY A 44 -3.59 -10.01 20.18
CA GLY A 44 -4.12 -10.68 21.38
C GLY A 44 -5.64 -10.57 21.54
N VAL A 45 -6.35 -10.10 20.52
CA VAL A 45 -7.82 -10.02 20.51
C VAL A 45 -8.40 -11.40 20.20
N ASP A 46 -9.45 -11.81 20.93
CA ASP A 46 -10.22 -13.01 20.59
C ASP A 46 -10.83 -12.82 19.18
N PRO A 47 -10.56 -13.72 18.23
CA PRO A 47 -11.17 -13.63 16.89
C PRO A 47 -12.71 -13.49 16.92
N LYS A 48 -13.37 -14.05 17.93
CA LYS A 48 -14.82 -13.95 18.10
C LYS A 48 -15.32 -12.55 18.43
N ALA A 49 -14.47 -11.69 18.95
CA ALA A 49 -14.80 -10.28 19.24
C ALA A 49 -14.71 -9.39 17.99
N ILE A 50 -14.05 -9.86 16.92
CA ILE A 50 -13.83 -9.08 15.69
C ILE A 50 -15.01 -9.35 14.75
N ASN A 51 -15.84 -8.33 14.55
CA ASN A 51 -17.07 -8.45 13.79
C ASN A 51 -17.12 -7.59 12.51
N TYR A 52 -16.06 -6.82 12.19
CA TYR A 52 -16.03 -5.96 11.02
C TYR A 52 -14.69 -6.07 10.27
N VAL A 53 -14.74 -6.24 8.94
CA VAL A 53 -13.54 -6.40 8.10
C VAL A 53 -13.65 -5.54 6.85
N THR A 54 -12.63 -4.73 6.58
CA THR A 54 -12.52 -3.98 5.32
C THR A 54 -11.22 -4.31 4.62
N VAL A 55 -11.30 -4.85 3.40
CA VAL A 55 -10.15 -5.26 2.60
C VAL A 55 -10.05 -4.40 1.35
N GLY A 56 -8.91 -3.70 1.20
CA GLY A 56 -8.53 -3.06 -0.05
C GLY A 56 -8.08 -4.10 -1.07
N ASN A 57 -8.74 -4.12 -2.24
CA ASN A 57 -8.34 -4.95 -3.37
C ASN A 57 -8.84 -4.31 -4.66
N THR A 58 -8.04 -4.27 -5.71
CA THR A 58 -8.28 -3.43 -6.87
C THR A 58 -8.52 -4.25 -8.13
N ILE A 59 -7.64 -5.23 -8.42
CA ILE A 59 -7.63 -5.96 -9.69
C ILE A 59 -8.36 -7.30 -9.53
N PRO A 60 -9.35 -7.61 -10.37
CA PRO A 60 -9.96 -8.93 -10.42
C PRO A 60 -8.95 -9.99 -10.87
N THR A 61 -8.65 -10.96 -10.01
CA THR A 61 -7.59 -11.94 -10.22
C THR A 61 -8.03 -13.38 -10.03
N GLU A 62 -9.23 -13.60 -9.50
CA GLU A 62 -9.78 -14.92 -9.22
C GLU A 62 -11.32 -14.93 -9.30
N SER A 63 -11.92 -16.11 -9.37
CA SER A 63 -13.39 -16.26 -9.42
C SER A 63 -14.08 -15.79 -8.13
N ARG A 64 -13.37 -15.83 -6.98
CA ARG A 64 -13.86 -15.36 -5.66
C ARG A 64 -13.59 -13.87 -5.43
N PHE A 65 -13.12 -13.12 -6.43
CA PHE A 65 -12.73 -11.70 -6.30
C PHE A 65 -13.78 -10.84 -5.58
N ALA A 66 -15.06 -11.00 -5.92
CA ALA A 66 -16.14 -10.25 -5.30
C ALA A 66 -16.30 -10.55 -3.77
N TYR A 67 -15.75 -11.67 -3.32
CA TYR A 67 -15.83 -12.14 -1.94
C TYR A 67 -14.49 -12.13 -1.21
N VAL A 68 -13.46 -11.50 -1.77
CA VAL A 68 -12.09 -11.56 -1.21
C VAL A 68 -12.05 -11.21 0.28
N ALA A 69 -12.74 -10.14 0.70
CA ALA A 69 -12.82 -9.74 2.09
C ALA A 69 -13.49 -10.80 2.98
N ARG A 70 -14.60 -11.36 2.51
CA ARG A 70 -15.37 -12.35 3.27
C ARG A 70 -14.61 -13.67 3.39
N VAL A 71 -14.05 -14.15 2.30
CA VAL A 71 -13.24 -15.39 2.29
C VAL A 71 -12.04 -15.24 3.22
N ALA A 72 -11.29 -14.15 3.11
CA ALA A 72 -10.15 -13.88 3.97
C ALA A 72 -10.52 -13.82 5.46
N ALA A 73 -11.63 -13.18 5.81
CA ALA A 73 -12.14 -13.10 7.18
C ALA A 73 -12.38 -14.48 7.79
N ILE A 74 -13.09 -15.37 7.07
CA ILE A 74 -13.40 -16.72 7.54
C ILE A 74 -12.12 -17.57 7.62
N GLN A 75 -11.25 -17.48 6.65
CA GLN A 75 -9.95 -18.19 6.68
C GLN A 75 -9.02 -17.71 7.80
N ALA A 76 -9.12 -16.45 8.20
CA ALA A 76 -8.41 -15.92 9.36
C ALA A 76 -8.97 -16.43 10.69
N GLY A 77 -10.09 -17.13 10.69
CA GLY A 77 -10.73 -17.71 11.89
C GLY A 77 -11.76 -16.80 12.56
N LEU A 78 -12.25 -15.76 11.85
CA LEU A 78 -13.31 -14.92 12.37
C LEU A 78 -14.66 -15.66 12.33
N PRO A 79 -15.63 -15.29 13.20
CA PRO A 79 -16.94 -15.94 13.25
C PRO A 79 -17.75 -15.67 11.97
N MET A 80 -18.70 -16.57 11.68
CA MET A 80 -19.57 -16.43 10.51
C MET A 80 -20.49 -15.20 10.61
N GLU A 81 -20.73 -14.70 11.80
CA GLU A 81 -21.53 -13.50 12.10
C GLU A 81 -20.75 -12.20 11.78
N SER A 82 -19.43 -12.26 11.63
CA SER A 82 -18.64 -11.10 11.21
C SER A 82 -19.08 -10.63 9.83
N VAL A 83 -19.04 -9.33 9.59
CA VAL A 83 -19.32 -8.75 8.28
C VAL A 83 -18.04 -8.29 7.59
N ALA A 84 -18.02 -8.37 6.26
CA ALA A 84 -16.83 -8.00 5.50
C ALA A 84 -17.20 -7.29 4.21
N MET A 85 -16.42 -6.28 3.85
CA MET A 85 -16.52 -5.61 2.55
C MET A 85 -15.16 -5.39 1.90
N SER A 86 -15.15 -5.38 0.57
CA SER A 86 -14.00 -4.95 -0.22
C SER A 86 -14.17 -3.48 -0.60
N VAL A 87 -13.05 -2.73 -0.57
CA VAL A 87 -13.01 -1.34 -1.01
C VAL A 87 -11.96 -1.18 -2.11
N ASN A 88 -12.30 -0.36 -3.11
CA ASN A 88 -11.39 0.00 -4.18
C ASN A 88 -11.23 1.53 -4.23
N ARG A 89 -10.06 2.00 -3.85
CA ARG A 89 -9.55 3.36 -4.06
C ARG A 89 -8.18 3.28 -4.71
N LEU A 90 -8.05 2.39 -5.70
CA LEU A 90 -6.81 2.14 -6.43
C LEU A 90 -5.61 1.94 -5.49
N CYS A 91 -4.51 2.67 -5.71
CA CYS A 91 -3.26 2.55 -4.96
C CYS A 91 -3.43 2.68 -3.43
N SER A 92 -4.45 3.40 -2.96
CA SER A 92 -4.68 3.63 -1.54
C SER A 92 -5.68 2.68 -0.88
N SER A 93 -6.17 1.66 -1.59
CA SER A 93 -7.22 0.78 -1.08
C SER A 93 -6.89 0.18 0.29
N GLY A 94 -5.65 -0.22 0.53
CA GLY A 94 -5.21 -0.76 1.81
C GLY A 94 -5.28 0.25 2.96
N LEU A 95 -4.84 1.49 2.73
CA LEU A 95 -4.98 2.55 3.73
C LEU A 95 -6.44 2.97 3.91
N GLN A 96 -7.23 2.97 2.82
CA GLN A 96 -8.67 3.19 2.88
C GLN A 96 -9.36 2.09 3.69
N GLY A 97 -8.94 0.84 3.58
CA GLY A 97 -9.44 -0.27 4.40
C GLY A 97 -9.25 0.01 5.89
N ILE A 98 -8.08 0.48 6.30
CA ILE A 98 -7.78 0.91 7.68
C ILE A 98 -8.71 2.08 8.08
N VAL A 99 -8.79 3.12 7.25
CA VAL A 99 -9.61 4.33 7.52
C VAL A 99 -11.09 3.96 7.62
N THR A 100 -11.61 3.13 6.72
CA THR A 100 -13.02 2.73 6.74
C THR A 100 -13.35 1.91 8.00
N THR A 101 -12.49 0.98 8.38
CA THR A 101 -12.66 0.24 9.65
C THR A 101 -12.64 1.20 10.86
N ALA A 102 -11.71 2.16 10.86
CA ALA A 102 -11.65 3.18 11.91
C ALA A 102 -12.94 4.03 11.96
N GLN A 103 -13.51 4.39 10.81
CA GLN A 103 -14.78 5.12 10.74
C GLN A 103 -15.92 4.33 11.37
N ASN A 104 -16.02 3.02 11.11
CA ASN A 104 -17.06 2.17 11.73
C ASN A 104 -16.87 2.09 13.26
N ILE A 105 -15.65 2.00 13.75
CA ILE A 105 -15.37 2.06 15.19
C ILE A 105 -15.80 3.42 15.78
N LEU A 106 -15.44 4.54 15.13
CA LEU A 106 -15.80 5.89 15.60
C LEU A 106 -17.32 6.14 15.62
N LEU A 107 -18.05 5.52 14.67
CA LEU A 107 -19.52 5.58 14.61
C LEU A 107 -20.20 4.63 15.61
N GLY A 108 -19.49 3.64 16.15
CA GLY A 108 -20.01 2.67 17.10
C GLY A 108 -20.63 1.43 16.44
N ASP A 109 -20.40 1.21 15.14
CA ASP A 109 -20.86 0.04 14.41
C ASP A 109 -20.12 -1.25 14.84
N CYS A 110 -18.88 -1.09 15.32
CA CYS A 110 -18.08 -2.16 15.91
C CYS A 110 -17.11 -1.61 16.96
N ASP A 111 -16.66 -2.50 17.86
CA ASP A 111 -15.62 -2.20 18.84
C ASP A 111 -14.24 -2.69 18.39
N TYR A 112 -14.19 -3.81 17.65
CA TYR A 112 -13.01 -4.38 17.02
C TYR A 112 -13.24 -4.61 15.55
N GLY A 113 -12.27 -4.27 14.73
CA GLY A 113 -12.32 -4.51 13.30
C GLY A 113 -10.96 -4.75 12.67
N ILE A 114 -10.97 -5.30 11.47
CA ILE A 114 -9.76 -5.49 10.66
C ILE A 114 -9.83 -4.59 9.43
N GLY A 115 -8.75 -3.83 9.22
CA GLY A 115 -8.55 -3.02 8.03
C GLY A 115 -7.21 -3.30 7.39
N GLY A 116 -7.16 -3.25 6.07
CA GLY A 116 -5.91 -3.48 5.35
C GLY A 116 -6.17 -3.74 3.88
N GLY A 117 -5.24 -4.42 3.21
CA GLY A 117 -5.41 -4.74 1.81
C GLY A 117 -4.50 -5.83 1.30
N VAL A 118 -4.85 -6.33 0.14
CA VAL A 118 -4.14 -7.39 -0.59
C VAL A 118 -4.17 -7.07 -2.09
N GLU A 119 -3.09 -7.38 -2.77
CA GLU A 119 -3.05 -7.40 -4.24
C GLU A 119 -2.09 -8.48 -4.71
N VAL A 120 -2.51 -9.28 -5.67
CA VAL A 120 -1.62 -10.20 -6.39
C VAL A 120 -1.69 -9.81 -7.87
N MET A 121 -0.92 -8.76 -8.22
CA MET A 121 -0.96 -8.18 -9.57
C MET A 121 -0.50 -9.18 -10.64
N SER A 122 0.34 -10.14 -10.25
CA SER A 122 0.78 -11.26 -11.11
C SER A 122 -0.37 -12.11 -11.65
N ARG A 123 -1.56 -12.04 -11.02
CA ARG A 123 -2.76 -12.80 -11.43
C ARG A 123 -3.78 -11.94 -12.17
N GLY A 124 -3.45 -10.71 -12.53
CA GLY A 124 -4.33 -9.83 -13.29
C GLY A 124 -4.92 -10.55 -14.51
N GLY A 125 -6.26 -10.63 -14.56
CA GLY A 125 -6.95 -11.36 -15.63
C GLY A 125 -7.16 -10.50 -16.87
N TYR A 126 -7.71 -11.16 -17.90
CA TYR A 126 -8.11 -10.50 -19.14
C TYR A 126 -9.63 -10.46 -19.25
N LEU A 127 -10.18 -9.29 -19.61
CA LEU A 127 -11.62 -9.06 -19.79
C LEU A 127 -11.97 -9.11 -21.27
N SER A 128 -12.94 -9.96 -21.62
CA SER A 128 -13.56 -9.98 -22.94
C SER A 128 -15.06 -9.67 -22.84
N GLN A 129 -15.47 -8.51 -23.29
CA GLN A 129 -16.88 -8.12 -23.31
C GLN A 129 -17.69 -8.94 -24.33
N ALA A 130 -17.09 -9.26 -25.47
CA ALA A 130 -17.75 -10.01 -26.54
C ALA A 130 -18.15 -11.43 -26.16
N MET A 131 -17.43 -12.07 -25.19
CA MET A 131 -17.74 -13.45 -24.80
C MET A 131 -19.11 -13.60 -24.12
N ARG A 132 -19.67 -12.56 -23.49
CA ARG A 132 -21.00 -12.62 -22.85
C ARG A 132 -22.12 -12.81 -23.86
N THR A 133 -22.03 -12.15 -25.00
CA THR A 133 -23.04 -12.17 -26.07
C THR A 133 -22.61 -13.00 -27.28
N GLY A 134 -21.38 -13.51 -27.29
CA GLY A 134 -20.73 -14.20 -28.41
C GLY A 134 -20.14 -13.26 -29.43
N ALA A 135 -18.92 -13.54 -29.87
CA ALA A 135 -18.28 -12.87 -31.01
C ALA A 135 -18.86 -13.49 -32.29
N ARG A 136 -19.87 -12.87 -32.86
CA ARG A 136 -20.63 -13.44 -33.98
C ARG A 136 -19.81 -13.55 -35.27
N MET A 137 -18.94 -12.58 -35.54
CA MET A 137 -18.07 -12.54 -36.74
C MET A 137 -16.91 -11.54 -36.49
N GLY A 138 -15.71 -11.89 -36.91
CA GLY A 138 -14.50 -11.12 -36.76
C GLY A 138 -13.78 -11.31 -35.43
N ASP A 139 -12.67 -10.58 -35.26
CA ASP A 139 -11.81 -10.68 -34.08
C ASP A 139 -12.46 -10.06 -32.84
N THR A 140 -12.08 -10.55 -31.64
CA THR A 140 -12.42 -9.93 -30.34
C THR A 140 -11.17 -9.51 -29.62
N LYS A 141 -11.29 -8.43 -28.81
CA LYS A 141 -10.20 -7.94 -27.95
C LYS A 141 -10.27 -8.56 -26.57
N LEU A 142 -9.10 -8.86 -26.01
CA LEU A 142 -8.88 -9.14 -24.60
C LEU A 142 -8.23 -7.89 -23.97
N ILE A 143 -8.84 -7.36 -22.93
CA ILE A 143 -8.35 -6.20 -22.19
C ILE A 143 -7.59 -6.72 -20.98
N ASP A 144 -6.29 -6.43 -20.89
CA ASP A 144 -5.49 -6.68 -19.69
C ASP A 144 -5.98 -5.78 -18.55
N THR A 145 -6.56 -6.38 -17.51
CA THR A 145 -7.16 -5.63 -16.39
C THR A 145 -6.12 -4.92 -15.53
N MET A 146 -4.89 -5.43 -15.48
CA MET A 146 -3.77 -4.78 -14.80
C MET A 146 -3.36 -3.50 -15.53
N VAL A 147 -3.13 -3.57 -16.84
CA VAL A 147 -2.79 -2.40 -17.66
C VAL A 147 -3.94 -1.39 -17.66
N ALA A 148 -5.19 -1.87 -17.74
CA ALA A 148 -6.38 -1.00 -17.68
C ALA A 148 -6.45 -0.22 -16.35
N THR A 149 -6.12 -0.87 -15.22
CA THR A 149 -6.07 -0.23 -13.90
C THR A 149 -4.97 0.83 -13.81
N LEU A 150 -3.85 0.63 -14.51
CA LEU A 150 -2.72 1.56 -14.58
C LEU A 150 -2.86 2.62 -15.69
N THR A 151 -4.00 2.66 -16.38
CA THR A 151 -4.31 3.63 -17.44
C THR A 151 -5.36 4.62 -16.96
N ASP A 152 -5.09 5.90 -17.16
CA ASP A 152 -6.03 6.97 -16.81
C ASP A 152 -7.30 6.88 -17.65
N PRO A 153 -8.50 6.85 -17.02
CA PRO A 153 -9.76 6.70 -17.76
C PRO A 153 -10.22 7.99 -18.48
N PHE A 154 -9.56 9.11 -18.22
CA PHE A 154 -9.90 10.42 -18.80
C PHE A 154 -9.03 10.77 -20.02
N GLY A 155 -8.15 9.86 -20.46
CA GLY A 155 -7.44 9.98 -21.73
C GLY A 155 -5.99 10.43 -21.64
N VAL A 156 -5.42 10.59 -20.45
CA VAL A 156 -3.98 10.94 -20.29
C VAL A 156 -3.07 9.79 -20.74
N GLY A 157 -3.53 8.54 -20.61
CA GLY A 157 -2.76 7.36 -20.92
C GLY A 157 -2.30 6.63 -19.65
N HIS A 158 -1.20 5.88 -19.76
CA HIS A 158 -0.64 5.13 -18.61
C HIS A 158 -0.21 6.10 -17.47
N MET A 159 -0.32 5.66 -16.20
CA MET A 159 0.07 6.48 -15.03
C MET A 159 1.50 7.04 -15.13
N GLY A 160 2.41 6.36 -15.85
CA GLY A 160 3.75 6.86 -16.12
C GLY A 160 3.79 8.15 -16.95
N VAL A 161 2.76 8.41 -17.77
CA VAL A 161 2.62 9.69 -18.49
C VAL A 161 2.34 10.83 -17.51
N THR A 162 1.53 10.58 -16.48
CA THR A 162 1.29 11.57 -15.41
C THR A 162 2.57 11.89 -14.64
N ALA A 163 3.48 10.92 -14.49
CA ALA A 163 4.78 11.13 -13.89
C ALA A 163 5.70 11.98 -14.78
N GLU A 164 5.67 11.80 -16.10
CA GLU A 164 6.37 12.68 -17.06
C GLU A 164 5.82 14.12 -16.99
N ASN A 165 4.51 14.28 -16.84
CA ASN A 165 3.88 15.59 -16.65
C ASN A 165 4.42 16.29 -15.38
N LEU A 166 4.58 15.54 -14.29
CA LEU A 166 5.17 16.05 -13.05
C LEU A 166 6.64 16.39 -13.20
N ALA A 167 7.42 15.54 -13.88
CA ALA A 167 8.81 15.82 -14.16
C ALA A 167 8.97 17.13 -14.90
N SER A 168 8.13 17.38 -15.91
CA SER A 168 8.10 18.63 -16.68
C SER A 168 7.65 19.82 -15.82
N LYS A 169 6.53 19.68 -15.08
CA LYS A 169 5.97 20.76 -14.27
C LYS A 169 6.90 21.25 -13.17
N TRP A 170 7.61 20.33 -12.53
CA TRP A 170 8.48 20.61 -11.38
C TRP A 170 9.97 20.74 -11.76
N GLY A 171 10.32 20.64 -13.04
CA GLY A 171 11.71 20.70 -13.52
C GLY A 171 12.57 19.60 -12.89
N ILE A 172 12.02 18.35 -12.80
CA ILE A 172 12.73 17.23 -12.19
C ILE A 172 13.51 16.50 -13.28
N SER A 173 14.82 16.48 -13.16
CA SER A 173 15.69 15.86 -14.15
C SER A 173 15.67 14.32 -14.05
N ARG A 174 16.17 13.65 -15.08
CA ARG A 174 16.36 12.21 -15.10
C ARG A 174 17.34 11.75 -14.01
N GLU A 175 18.41 12.47 -13.80
CA GLU A 175 19.44 12.18 -12.81
C GLU A 175 18.88 12.25 -11.39
N GLN A 176 18.01 13.22 -11.10
CA GLN A 176 17.35 13.33 -9.80
C GLN A 176 16.42 12.13 -9.54
N GLN A 177 15.71 11.66 -10.55
CA GLN A 177 14.86 10.48 -10.47
C GLN A 177 15.69 9.22 -10.24
N ASP A 178 16.74 9.03 -11.00
CA ASP A 178 17.63 7.88 -10.86
C ASP A 178 18.35 7.87 -9.50
N GLN A 179 18.76 9.04 -8.98
CA GLN A 179 19.36 9.15 -7.65
C GLN A 179 18.40 8.72 -6.54
N LEU A 180 17.13 9.14 -6.60
CA LEU A 180 16.12 8.70 -5.64
C LEU A 180 15.93 7.18 -5.71
N ALA A 181 15.94 6.60 -6.91
CA ALA A 181 15.82 5.14 -7.08
C ALA A 181 17.01 4.39 -6.45
N VAL A 182 18.25 4.86 -6.68
CA VAL A 182 19.45 4.30 -6.04
C VAL A 182 19.35 4.37 -4.52
N ASP A 183 18.94 5.51 -3.98
CA ASP A 183 18.80 5.71 -2.54
C ASP A 183 17.70 4.81 -1.94
N SER A 184 16.57 4.63 -2.64
CA SER A 184 15.49 3.73 -2.23
C SER A 184 16.00 2.29 -2.13
N HIS A 185 16.69 1.78 -3.15
CA HIS A 185 17.27 0.43 -3.14
C HIS A 185 18.35 0.27 -2.06
N ARG A 186 19.22 1.24 -1.89
CA ARG A 186 20.28 1.22 -0.87
C ARG A 186 19.69 1.15 0.55
N LYS A 187 18.67 1.99 0.84
CA LYS A 187 17.96 2.00 2.14
C LYS A 187 17.24 0.67 2.39
N ALA A 188 16.55 0.13 1.37
CA ALA A 188 15.83 -1.13 1.48
C ALA A 188 16.78 -2.33 1.71
N ALA A 189 17.88 -2.39 0.98
CA ALA A 189 18.90 -3.43 1.15
C ALA A 189 19.52 -3.40 2.55
N ALA A 190 19.85 -2.21 3.07
CA ALA A 190 20.33 -2.04 4.44
C ALA A 190 19.29 -2.52 5.46
N ALA A 191 18.02 -2.14 5.30
CA ALA A 191 16.95 -2.55 6.19
C ALA A 191 16.74 -4.08 6.22
N ILE A 192 16.83 -4.74 5.07
CA ILE A 192 16.79 -6.21 4.97
C ILE A 192 17.98 -6.84 5.70
N THR A 193 19.19 -6.38 5.41
CA THR A 193 20.42 -6.91 6.01
C THR A 193 20.42 -6.76 7.55
N GLU A 194 19.94 -5.63 8.06
CA GLU A 194 19.83 -5.36 9.48
C GLU A 194 18.60 -6.02 10.14
N GLY A 195 17.75 -6.69 9.35
CA GLY A 195 16.56 -7.39 9.86
C GLY A 195 15.44 -6.48 10.34
N ARG A 196 15.39 -5.22 9.90
CA ARG A 196 14.38 -4.22 10.32
C ARG A 196 12.94 -4.62 9.95
N PHE A 197 12.77 -5.51 8.96
CA PHE A 197 11.46 -5.99 8.52
C PHE A 197 11.01 -7.29 9.18
N LYS A 198 11.89 -8.02 9.88
CA LYS A 198 11.58 -9.36 10.41
C LYS A 198 10.36 -9.39 11.33
N SER A 199 10.21 -8.39 12.19
CA SER A 199 9.11 -8.33 13.15
C SER A 199 7.74 -8.04 12.51
N GLN A 200 7.70 -7.48 11.31
CA GLN A 200 6.46 -7.12 10.61
C GLN A 200 6.02 -8.18 9.59
N ILE A 201 6.96 -8.97 9.05
CA ILE A 201 6.69 -9.97 8.01
C ILE A 201 6.11 -11.26 8.60
N VAL A 202 5.12 -11.80 7.89
CA VAL A 202 4.58 -13.14 8.07
C VAL A 202 5.19 -14.04 7.01
N PRO A 203 5.91 -15.09 7.37
CA PRO A 203 6.40 -16.06 6.40
C PRO A 203 5.23 -16.74 5.67
N ILE A 204 5.28 -16.75 4.35
CA ILE A 204 4.30 -17.45 3.52
C ILE A 204 4.91 -18.77 3.04
N VAL A 205 4.36 -19.88 3.50
CA VAL A 205 4.83 -21.21 3.12
C VAL A 205 4.27 -21.56 1.74
N ARG A 206 5.15 -21.89 0.81
CA ARG A 206 4.82 -22.32 -0.53
C ARG A 206 5.20 -23.78 -0.71
N GLN A 207 4.23 -24.58 -1.15
CA GLN A 207 4.50 -25.96 -1.53
C GLN A 207 5.15 -25.98 -2.90
N THR A 208 6.33 -26.57 -3.01
CA THR A 208 7.03 -26.77 -4.27
C THR A 208 7.31 -28.24 -4.52
N LYS A 209 7.65 -28.61 -5.76
CA LYS A 209 8.07 -29.99 -6.08
C LYS A 209 9.28 -30.48 -5.28
N LYS A 210 10.04 -29.54 -4.67
CA LYS A 210 11.23 -29.84 -3.86
C LYS A 210 10.98 -29.75 -2.35
N GLY A 211 9.71 -29.58 -1.93
CA GLY A 211 9.30 -29.38 -0.53
C GLY A 211 8.80 -27.95 -0.28
N ASP A 212 8.49 -27.70 0.98
CA ASP A 212 7.97 -26.40 1.41
C ASP A 212 9.10 -25.34 1.46
N VAL A 213 8.83 -24.18 0.89
CA VAL A 213 9.75 -23.03 0.90
C VAL A 213 9.06 -21.86 1.60
N SER A 214 9.73 -21.30 2.60
CA SER A 214 9.27 -20.08 3.28
C SER A 214 9.67 -18.85 2.48
N PHE A 215 8.68 -18.00 2.19
CA PHE A 215 8.88 -16.68 1.59
C PHE A 215 8.69 -15.61 2.67
N ASP A 216 9.77 -14.95 3.10
CA ASP A 216 9.83 -14.03 4.23
C ASP A 216 10.72 -12.79 3.99
N THR A 217 11.16 -12.59 2.75
CA THR A 217 12.06 -11.48 2.38
C THR A 217 11.52 -10.76 1.15
N ASP A 218 11.49 -9.42 1.18
CA ASP A 218 11.04 -8.59 0.07
C ASP A 218 11.89 -8.84 -1.19
N GLU A 219 11.27 -9.36 -2.24
CA GLU A 219 11.94 -9.96 -3.41
C GLU A 219 12.37 -8.94 -4.46
N HIS A 220 11.74 -7.75 -4.46
CA HIS A 220 11.95 -6.76 -5.54
C HIS A 220 13.25 -5.96 -5.41
N VAL A 221 13.85 -5.92 -4.23
CA VAL A 221 15.04 -5.10 -3.92
C VAL A 221 16.26 -5.53 -4.73
N LYS A 222 16.89 -4.55 -5.40
CA LYS A 222 18.11 -4.75 -6.21
C LYS A 222 19.26 -4.00 -5.55
N ALA A 223 19.96 -4.64 -4.62
CA ALA A 223 21.05 -4.04 -3.86
C ALA A 223 22.21 -3.47 -4.74
N GLY A 224 22.39 -4.01 -5.96
CA GLY A 224 23.41 -3.56 -6.91
C GLY A 224 22.99 -2.41 -7.82
N THR A 225 21.88 -1.73 -7.55
CA THR A 225 21.41 -0.60 -8.38
C THR A 225 22.36 0.60 -8.26
N THR A 226 22.85 1.10 -9.41
CA THR A 226 23.74 2.26 -9.49
C THR A 226 23.24 3.28 -10.51
N LEU A 227 23.68 4.54 -10.39
CA LEU A 227 23.35 5.58 -11.39
C LEU A 227 23.79 5.18 -12.79
N GLU A 228 24.95 4.53 -12.94
CA GLU A 228 25.47 4.08 -14.22
C GLU A 228 24.54 3.04 -14.88
N THR A 229 23.97 2.10 -14.10
CA THR A 229 23.05 1.09 -14.63
C THR A 229 21.71 1.71 -15.00
N LEU A 230 21.20 2.65 -14.20
CA LEU A 230 19.94 3.34 -14.47
C LEU A 230 20.03 4.28 -15.67
N ALA A 231 21.15 5.00 -15.84
CA ALA A 231 21.37 5.92 -16.97
C ALA A 231 21.25 5.23 -18.35
N LYS A 232 21.53 3.93 -18.42
CA LYS A 232 21.43 3.13 -19.66
C LYS A 232 19.96 2.74 -20.01
N MET A 233 19.02 2.93 -19.07
CA MET A 233 17.62 2.55 -19.30
C MET A 233 16.90 3.58 -20.18
N ARG A 234 16.09 3.08 -21.11
CA ARG A 234 15.30 3.93 -22.01
C ARG A 234 14.03 4.41 -21.29
N PRO A 235 13.55 5.64 -21.59
CA PRO A 235 12.24 6.09 -21.16
C PRO A 235 11.14 5.11 -21.56
N ALA A 236 10.22 4.84 -20.64
CA ALA A 236 9.17 3.82 -20.83
C ALA A 236 7.86 4.40 -21.38
N PHE A 237 7.54 5.66 -21.08
CA PHE A 237 6.21 6.23 -21.31
C PHE A 237 6.19 7.38 -22.34
N LYS A 238 7.32 8.02 -22.55
CA LYS A 238 7.48 9.11 -23.54
C LYS A 238 8.75 8.87 -24.35
N LYS A 239 8.61 8.62 -25.65
CA LYS A 239 9.74 8.22 -26.51
C LYS A 239 10.80 9.31 -26.65
N GLU A 240 10.37 10.58 -26.84
CA GLU A 240 11.26 11.73 -27.01
C GLU A 240 11.20 12.64 -25.78
N GLY A 241 12.35 12.93 -25.21
CA GLY A 241 12.46 13.77 -24.01
C GLY A 241 11.83 13.17 -22.75
N GLY A 242 11.53 11.88 -22.72
CA GLY A 242 11.04 11.19 -21.53
C GLY A 242 12.16 10.96 -20.52
N SER A 243 11.77 10.89 -19.24
CA SER A 243 12.68 10.72 -18.10
C SER A 243 12.33 9.53 -17.21
N VAL A 244 11.07 9.08 -17.24
CA VAL A 244 10.56 7.98 -16.43
C VAL A 244 10.92 6.63 -17.07
N THR A 245 11.59 5.78 -16.32
CA THR A 245 12.05 4.45 -16.76
C THR A 245 11.54 3.36 -15.82
N ALA A 246 11.69 2.10 -16.22
CA ALA A 246 11.43 0.97 -15.33
C ALA A 246 12.35 0.93 -14.09
N GLY A 247 13.47 1.67 -14.10
CA GLY A 247 14.41 1.73 -12.98
C GLY A 247 14.12 2.82 -11.96
N ASN A 248 13.35 3.86 -12.35
CA ASN A 248 12.96 4.96 -11.46
C ASN A 248 11.43 5.04 -11.26
N ALA A 249 10.74 3.95 -11.51
CA ALA A 249 9.33 3.70 -11.22
C ALA A 249 9.20 2.47 -10.30
N SER A 250 8.10 2.39 -9.55
CA SER A 250 7.79 1.19 -8.78
C SER A 250 7.50 -0.01 -9.68
N GLY A 251 7.71 -1.21 -9.16
CA GLY A 251 7.37 -2.45 -9.86
C GLY A 251 5.87 -2.78 -9.82
N ILE A 252 5.51 -3.81 -10.57
CA ILE A 252 4.27 -4.56 -10.45
C ILE A 252 4.53 -5.67 -9.44
N ASN A 253 3.74 -5.76 -8.38
CA ASN A 253 4.08 -6.56 -7.21
C ASN A 253 2.86 -7.24 -6.58
N ASP A 254 3.14 -8.18 -5.70
CA ASP A 254 2.19 -8.97 -4.95
C ASP A 254 2.41 -8.77 -3.44
N GLY A 255 1.33 -8.67 -2.65
CA GLY A 255 1.47 -8.56 -1.20
C GLY A 255 0.17 -8.35 -0.45
N ALA A 256 0.23 -8.50 0.88
CA ALA A 256 -0.88 -8.25 1.78
C ALA A 256 -0.39 -7.59 3.07
N ALA A 257 -1.22 -6.71 3.66
CA ALA A 257 -0.97 -6.10 4.96
C ALA A 257 -2.29 -5.80 5.68
N PHE A 258 -2.37 -6.14 6.96
CA PHE A 258 -3.59 -6.01 7.76
C PHE A 258 -3.32 -5.51 9.18
N PHE A 259 -4.32 -4.82 9.71
CA PHE A 259 -4.35 -4.20 11.02
C PHE A 259 -5.57 -4.66 11.80
N VAL A 260 -5.39 -4.96 13.09
CA VAL A 260 -6.49 -5.08 14.03
C VAL A 260 -6.65 -3.75 14.74
N LEU A 261 -7.83 -3.17 14.61
CA LEU A 261 -8.21 -1.88 15.18
C LEU A 261 -9.23 -2.08 16.29
N ALA A 262 -9.19 -1.20 17.30
CA ALA A 262 -10.13 -1.24 18.40
C ALA A 262 -10.54 0.16 18.88
N ASP A 263 -11.73 0.26 19.48
CA ASP A 263 -12.09 1.39 20.31
C ASP A 263 -11.16 1.47 21.53
N ALA A 264 -10.67 2.67 21.83
CA ALA A 264 -9.68 2.87 22.88
C ALA A 264 -10.19 2.49 24.29
N ALA A 265 -11.44 2.78 24.59
CA ALA A 265 -12.01 2.44 25.90
C ALA A 265 -12.20 0.94 26.06
N VAL A 266 -12.65 0.27 25.00
CA VAL A 266 -12.82 -1.19 24.99
C VAL A 266 -11.47 -1.89 25.07
N ALA A 267 -10.48 -1.43 24.32
CA ALA A 267 -9.11 -1.98 24.36
C ALA A 267 -8.48 -1.82 25.77
N ALA A 268 -8.65 -0.66 26.40
CA ALA A 268 -8.15 -0.40 27.75
C ALA A 268 -8.84 -1.28 28.79
N ALA A 269 -10.16 -1.45 28.71
CA ALA A 269 -10.93 -2.31 29.62
C ALA A 269 -10.52 -3.80 29.50
N ALA A 270 -10.12 -4.23 28.28
CA ALA A 270 -9.62 -5.58 28.02
C ALA A 270 -8.12 -5.75 28.33
N GLY A 271 -7.42 -4.69 28.71
CA GLY A 271 -5.98 -4.74 29.02
C GLY A 271 -5.06 -4.89 27.80
N HIS A 272 -5.55 -4.59 26.61
CA HIS A 272 -4.72 -4.64 25.39
C HIS A 272 -3.67 -3.54 25.37
N LYS A 273 -2.48 -3.87 24.86
CA LYS A 273 -1.38 -2.92 24.66
C LYS A 273 -1.36 -2.47 23.19
N PRO A 274 -1.69 -1.20 22.91
CA PRO A 274 -1.71 -0.73 21.53
C PRO A 274 -0.30 -0.50 20.98
N LEU A 275 -0.14 -0.71 19.67
CA LEU A 275 1.05 -0.33 18.91
C LEU A 275 1.02 1.17 18.57
N ALA A 276 -0.14 1.68 18.21
CA ALA A 276 -0.32 3.06 17.79
C ALA A 276 -1.78 3.50 17.89
N ARG A 277 -2.02 4.80 17.72
CA ARG A 277 -3.32 5.41 17.52
C ARG A 277 -3.40 5.98 16.10
N LEU A 278 -4.54 5.84 15.42
CA LEU A 278 -4.83 6.61 14.21
C LEU A 278 -5.22 8.04 14.61
N ALA A 279 -4.28 8.96 14.56
CA ALA A 279 -4.45 10.32 15.08
C ALA A 279 -5.21 11.23 14.11
N SER A 280 -5.01 11.07 12.80
CA SER A 280 -5.71 11.85 11.77
C SER A 280 -5.62 11.16 10.41
N TYR A 281 -6.55 11.50 9.52
CA TYR A 281 -6.50 11.12 8.10
C TYR A 281 -7.27 12.12 7.24
N ALA A 282 -6.92 12.20 5.96
CA ALA A 282 -7.66 12.97 4.97
C ALA A 282 -7.45 12.41 3.56
N VAL A 283 -8.39 12.73 2.68
CA VAL A 283 -8.35 12.43 1.25
C VAL A 283 -8.56 13.74 0.49
N ALA A 284 -7.90 13.91 -0.65
CA ALA A 284 -8.05 15.09 -1.49
C ALA A 284 -8.02 14.73 -2.97
N GLY A 285 -8.67 15.53 -3.81
CA GLY A 285 -8.63 15.44 -5.27
C GLY A 285 -7.68 16.46 -5.88
N VAL A 286 -7.11 16.11 -7.03
CA VAL A 286 -6.29 16.97 -7.90
C VAL A 286 -6.61 16.65 -9.36
N SER A 287 -6.05 17.40 -10.33
CA SER A 287 -6.15 17.01 -11.73
C SER A 287 -5.57 15.62 -11.98
N ASN A 288 -6.26 14.79 -12.75
CA ASN A 288 -5.81 13.46 -13.14
C ASN A 288 -4.49 13.48 -13.93
N GLU A 289 -4.23 14.53 -14.71
CA GLU A 289 -2.99 14.71 -15.48
C GLU A 289 -1.73 14.78 -14.62
N ILE A 290 -1.90 15.17 -13.34
CA ILE A 290 -0.84 15.31 -12.33
C ILE A 290 -1.23 14.59 -11.05
N MET A 291 -1.84 13.41 -11.16
CA MET A 291 -2.37 12.63 -10.02
C MET A 291 -1.35 12.45 -8.89
N GLY A 292 -0.07 12.45 -9.21
CA GLY A 292 1.01 12.29 -8.24
C GLY A 292 1.16 13.44 -7.24
N GLU A 293 0.51 14.60 -7.45
CA GLU A 293 0.42 15.69 -6.47
C GLU A 293 -0.66 15.46 -5.39
N GLY A 294 -1.52 14.45 -5.54
CA GLY A 294 -2.58 14.16 -4.58
C GLY A 294 -2.14 14.09 -3.12
N PRO A 295 -0.96 13.54 -2.77
CA PRO A 295 -0.42 13.57 -1.43
C PRO A 295 -0.28 14.96 -0.82
N ILE A 296 -0.01 15.99 -1.62
CA ILE A 296 0.23 17.36 -1.13
C ILE A 296 -1.01 17.92 -0.42
N PRO A 297 -2.18 18.07 -1.07
CA PRO A 297 -3.37 18.55 -0.39
C PRO A 297 -3.89 17.56 0.67
N ALA A 298 -3.77 16.24 0.45
CA ALA A 298 -4.22 15.26 1.42
C ALA A 298 -3.42 15.36 2.74
N THR A 299 -2.10 15.52 2.66
CA THR A 299 -1.24 15.71 3.84
C THR A 299 -1.57 17.01 4.57
N LYS A 300 -1.68 18.14 3.84
CA LYS A 300 -2.06 19.43 4.44
C LYS A 300 -3.40 19.35 5.18
N LEU A 301 -4.38 18.65 4.59
CA LEU A 301 -5.69 18.43 5.23
C LEU A 301 -5.61 17.52 6.45
N ALA A 302 -4.82 16.44 6.41
CA ALA A 302 -4.65 15.53 7.54
C ALA A 302 -3.95 16.23 8.73
N LEU A 303 -2.89 16.99 8.44
CA LEU A 303 -2.20 17.81 9.45
C LEU A 303 -3.16 18.83 10.09
N LYS A 304 -3.88 19.60 9.27
CA LYS A 304 -4.86 20.59 9.75
C LYS A 304 -5.94 19.94 10.61
N LYS A 305 -6.53 18.83 10.16
CA LYS A 305 -7.60 18.11 10.87
C LYS A 305 -7.13 17.57 12.22
N GLY A 306 -5.89 17.10 12.32
CA GLY A 306 -5.31 16.55 13.54
C GLY A 306 -4.68 17.59 14.45
N GLY A 307 -4.50 18.85 13.99
CA GLY A 307 -3.79 19.89 14.73
C GLY A 307 -2.28 19.65 14.79
N PHE A 308 -1.71 19.00 13.76
CA PHE A 308 -0.28 18.69 13.67
C PHE A 308 0.44 19.63 12.71
N THR A 309 1.76 19.74 12.91
CA THR A 309 2.70 20.32 11.95
C THR A 309 3.58 19.22 11.36
N LEU A 310 4.21 19.48 10.22
CA LEU A 310 5.01 18.48 9.52
C LEU A 310 6.32 18.14 10.26
N ASP A 311 6.93 19.10 10.92
CA ASP A 311 8.15 18.95 11.71
C ASP A 311 8.00 18.01 12.90
N GLN A 312 6.77 17.85 13.43
CA GLN A 312 6.45 16.87 14.47
C GLN A 312 6.53 15.41 14.01
N MET A 313 6.55 15.16 12.69
CA MET A 313 6.65 13.80 12.17
C MET A 313 8.08 13.28 12.32
N ASP A 314 8.24 12.12 12.97
CA ASP A 314 9.52 11.42 13.11
C ASP A 314 9.81 10.50 11.94
N VAL A 315 8.74 9.96 11.32
CA VAL A 315 8.79 9.07 10.16
C VAL A 315 7.78 9.56 9.12
N ILE A 316 8.19 9.60 7.86
CA ILE A 316 7.34 9.91 6.70
C ILE A 316 7.45 8.74 5.72
N GLU A 317 6.38 7.98 5.55
CA GLU A 317 6.25 6.98 4.49
C GLU A 317 5.45 7.60 3.34
N SER A 318 6.15 8.09 2.34
CA SER A 318 5.58 8.66 1.11
C SER A 318 5.74 7.66 -0.03
N ASN A 319 4.65 7.21 -0.63
CA ASN A 319 4.72 6.19 -1.68
C ASN A 319 5.53 6.67 -2.89
N GLU A 320 6.44 5.84 -3.35
CA GLU A 320 7.27 6.08 -4.54
C GLU A 320 6.68 5.34 -5.75
N ALA A 321 5.48 5.72 -6.19
CA ALA A 321 4.92 5.13 -7.41
C ALA A 321 5.83 5.42 -8.63
N PHE A 322 6.37 6.63 -8.67
CA PHE A 322 7.38 7.10 -9.62
C PHE A 322 8.33 8.06 -8.89
N ALA A 323 9.61 8.05 -9.23
CA ALA A 323 10.58 8.96 -8.62
C ALA A 323 10.22 10.44 -8.87
N ALA A 324 9.77 10.79 -10.08
CA ALA A 324 9.30 12.14 -10.39
C ALA A 324 8.15 12.57 -9.47
N GLN A 325 7.19 11.67 -9.22
CA GLN A 325 6.06 11.92 -8.32
C GLN A 325 6.53 12.09 -6.86
N ALA A 326 7.42 11.22 -6.38
CA ALA A 326 7.93 11.29 -5.01
C ALA A 326 8.71 12.59 -4.74
N ILE A 327 9.53 13.01 -5.70
CA ILE A 327 10.27 14.29 -5.64
C ILE A 327 9.32 15.49 -5.65
N ALA A 328 8.29 15.47 -6.51
CA ALA A 328 7.29 16.55 -6.56
C ALA A 328 6.56 16.71 -5.22
N VAL A 329 6.16 15.59 -4.60
CA VAL A 329 5.51 15.58 -3.28
C VAL A 329 6.45 16.10 -2.20
N ALA A 330 7.72 15.64 -2.19
CA ALA A 330 8.71 16.07 -1.22
C ALA A 330 8.97 17.60 -1.30
N ARG A 331 9.08 18.15 -2.52
CA ARG A 331 9.22 19.59 -2.74
C ARG A 331 7.97 20.37 -2.35
N GLY A 332 6.76 19.88 -2.73
CA GLY A 332 5.49 20.56 -2.46
C GLY A 332 5.06 20.57 -0.99
N LEU A 333 5.66 19.70 -0.19
CA LEU A 333 5.46 19.61 1.26
C LEU A 333 6.70 20.03 2.07
N GLU A 334 7.81 20.35 1.39
CA GLU A 334 9.08 20.73 2.03
C GLU A 334 9.56 19.65 3.03
N PHE A 335 9.53 18.38 2.60
CA PHE A 335 9.91 17.26 3.46
C PHE A 335 11.36 17.31 3.89
N ASP A 336 11.62 17.07 5.18
CA ASP A 336 12.93 16.65 5.65
C ASP A 336 13.23 15.24 5.14
N MET A 337 14.07 15.12 4.11
CA MET A 337 14.40 13.87 3.44
C MET A 337 15.08 12.84 4.34
N SER A 338 15.64 13.25 5.48
CA SER A 338 16.19 12.33 6.47
C SER A 338 15.15 11.47 7.16
N LYS A 339 13.90 11.94 7.21
CA LYS A 339 12.74 11.27 7.79
C LYS A 339 11.91 10.48 6.76
N VAL A 340 12.19 10.68 5.45
CA VAL A 340 11.40 10.08 4.36
C VAL A 340 11.91 8.71 3.97
N ASN A 341 10.99 7.74 3.99
CA ASN A 341 11.24 6.36 3.58
C ASN A 341 12.56 5.83 4.14
N PRO A 342 12.75 5.83 5.48
CA PRO A 342 14.05 5.50 6.09
C PRO A 342 14.53 4.08 5.77
N ASN A 343 13.61 3.19 5.41
CA ASN A 343 13.86 1.80 5.05
C ASN A 343 13.60 1.51 3.55
N GLY A 344 13.74 2.53 2.68
CA GLY A 344 13.42 2.44 1.26
C GLY A 344 11.91 2.55 1.00
N GLY A 345 11.56 2.91 -0.24
CA GLY A 345 10.19 3.08 -0.70
C GLY A 345 9.80 2.09 -1.79
N ALA A 346 8.72 2.39 -2.50
CA ALA A 346 8.09 1.46 -3.44
C ALA A 346 8.93 1.17 -4.70
N ILE A 347 9.84 2.05 -5.09
CA ILE A 347 10.76 1.77 -6.19
C ILE A 347 11.62 0.55 -5.87
N ALA A 348 12.09 0.44 -4.63
CA ALA A 348 12.88 -0.69 -4.18
C ALA A 348 12.05 -1.87 -3.70
N LEU A 349 11.04 -1.62 -2.88
CA LEU A 349 10.27 -2.66 -2.20
C LEU A 349 9.09 -3.18 -3.01
N GLY A 350 8.57 -2.38 -3.96
CA GLY A 350 7.43 -2.73 -4.77
C GLY A 350 6.13 -2.01 -4.40
N HIS A 351 5.13 -2.09 -5.30
CA HIS A 351 3.85 -1.38 -5.18
C HIS A 351 2.66 -2.27 -5.51
N PRO A 352 2.33 -3.29 -4.70
CA PRO A 352 1.07 -4.02 -4.85
C PRO A 352 -0.10 -3.09 -4.51
N ILE A 353 -0.78 -2.54 -5.53
CA ILE A 353 -1.62 -1.34 -5.42
C ILE A 353 -2.67 -1.42 -4.30
N GLY A 354 -3.45 -2.48 -4.22
CA GLY A 354 -4.48 -2.66 -3.18
C GLY A 354 -3.93 -2.86 -1.76
N CYS A 355 -2.67 -3.31 -1.63
CA CYS A 355 -1.98 -3.54 -0.36
C CYS A 355 -1.17 -2.32 0.12
N SER A 356 -0.61 -1.54 -0.80
CA SER A 356 0.48 -0.58 -0.54
C SER A 356 0.22 0.37 0.61
N GLY A 357 -0.99 0.92 0.73
CA GLY A 357 -1.31 1.85 1.82
C GLY A 357 -1.20 1.22 3.20
N ALA A 358 -1.62 -0.03 3.37
CA ALA A 358 -1.47 -0.77 4.62
C ALA A 358 -0.01 -1.21 4.83
N PHE A 359 0.70 -1.56 3.76
CA PHE A 359 2.12 -1.87 3.80
C PHE A 359 2.95 -0.68 4.30
N LEU A 360 2.73 0.51 3.77
CA LEU A 360 3.39 1.75 4.22
C LEU A 360 3.07 2.06 5.69
N ALA A 361 1.80 1.92 6.11
CA ALA A 361 1.39 2.11 7.50
C ALA A 361 2.08 1.11 8.45
N THR A 362 2.24 -0.14 8.03
CA THR A 362 2.98 -1.15 8.79
C THR A 362 4.43 -0.72 8.97
N LYS A 363 5.13 -0.37 7.89
CA LYS A 363 6.50 0.12 7.94
C LYS A 363 6.65 1.33 8.87
N ALA A 364 5.75 2.31 8.74
CA ALA A 364 5.76 3.53 9.53
C ALA A 364 5.67 3.25 11.05
N ILE A 365 4.69 2.44 11.46
CA ILE A 365 4.48 2.13 12.87
C ILE A 365 5.66 1.34 13.45
N TYR A 366 6.12 0.29 12.76
CA TYR A 366 7.26 -0.50 13.23
C TYR A 366 8.56 0.33 13.29
N GLU A 367 8.75 1.26 12.36
CA GLU A 367 9.89 2.18 12.41
C GLU A 367 9.81 3.15 13.59
N LEU A 368 8.62 3.69 13.91
CA LEU A 368 8.44 4.51 15.13
C LEU A 368 8.89 3.75 16.39
N HIS A 369 8.52 2.46 16.50
CA HIS A 369 8.96 1.64 17.63
C HIS A 369 10.48 1.41 17.63
N ARG A 370 11.08 1.19 16.45
CA ARG A 370 12.52 0.96 16.34
C ARG A 370 13.35 2.18 16.74
N ILE A 371 12.91 3.39 16.37
CA ILE A 371 13.67 4.64 16.64
C ILE A 371 13.22 5.35 17.93
N GLY A 372 12.16 4.88 18.59
CA GLY A 372 11.56 5.57 19.73
C GLY A 372 10.80 6.86 19.34
N GLY A 373 10.47 7.03 18.04
CA GLY A 373 9.70 8.18 17.53
C GLY A 373 8.25 8.15 17.97
N ARG A 374 7.54 9.28 17.84
CA ARG A 374 6.16 9.41 18.28
C ARG A 374 5.16 9.46 17.14
N TYR A 375 5.40 10.24 16.10
CA TYR A 375 4.45 10.47 15.02
C TYR A 375 4.98 9.99 13.67
N ALA A 376 4.12 9.33 12.91
CA ALA A 376 4.40 8.96 11.53
C ALA A 376 3.30 9.48 10.59
N LEU A 377 3.72 10.04 9.47
CA LEU A 377 2.89 10.37 8.32
C LEU A 377 2.99 9.27 7.27
N VAL A 378 1.86 8.80 6.80
CA VAL A 378 1.74 7.91 5.63
C VAL A 378 0.96 8.65 4.56
N THR A 379 1.51 8.80 3.37
CA THR A 379 0.83 9.48 2.27
C THR A 379 1.12 8.83 0.93
N MET A 380 0.14 8.89 0.02
CA MET A 380 0.27 8.30 -1.30
C MET A 380 -0.68 8.91 -2.34
N CYS A 381 -0.23 8.91 -3.59
CA CYS A 381 -1.03 9.26 -4.75
C CYS A 381 -2.00 8.13 -5.12
N ILE A 382 -3.03 8.50 -5.86
CA ILE A 382 -4.09 7.60 -6.30
C ILE A 382 -4.39 7.91 -7.76
N GLY A 383 -4.45 6.91 -8.61
CA GLY A 383 -4.84 7.06 -10.00
C GLY A 383 -6.16 7.80 -10.17
N GLY A 384 -6.31 8.53 -11.27
CA GLY A 384 -7.47 9.38 -11.52
C GLY A 384 -7.49 10.74 -10.80
N GLY A 385 -6.37 11.13 -10.15
CA GLY A 385 -6.22 12.48 -9.58
C GLY A 385 -6.68 12.60 -8.12
N GLN A 386 -6.18 11.74 -7.23
CA GLN A 386 -6.49 11.80 -5.81
C GLN A 386 -5.24 11.55 -4.96
N GLY A 387 -5.34 11.82 -3.64
CA GLY A 387 -4.34 11.47 -2.65
C GLY A 387 -4.98 11.17 -1.30
N ILE A 388 -4.28 10.41 -0.48
CA ILE A 388 -4.65 10.10 0.91
C ILE A 388 -3.46 10.34 1.82
N ALA A 389 -3.74 10.77 3.05
CA ALA A 389 -2.76 10.84 4.11
C ALA A 389 -3.36 10.36 5.43
N ALA A 390 -2.54 9.70 6.25
CA ALA A 390 -2.89 9.29 7.60
C ALA A 390 -1.72 9.55 8.55
N ILE A 391 -2.02 9.95 9.79
CA ILE A 391 -1.04 10.19 10.84
C ILE A 391 -1.28 9.17 11.94
N PHE A 392 -0.22 8.46 12.28
CA PHE A 392 -0.20 7.48 13.38
C PHE A 392 0.66 8.02 14.52
N GLU A 393 0.20 7.82 15.74
CA GLU A 393 0.92 8.14 16.96
C GLU A 393 1.29 6.84 17.69
N ARG A 394 2.58 6.63 17.96
CA ARG A 394 3.05 5.53 18.83
C ARG A 394 2.65 5.86 20.28
N LEU A 395 2.10 4.88 20.97
CA LEU A 395 1.68 4.98 22.37
C LEU A 395 2.67 4.27 23.31
#